data_13d6270ededd94690d56d961f4fd0d1d
#
_entry.id   13d6270ededd94690d56d961f4fd0d1d
#
_cell.length_a   1.000
_cell.length_b   1.000
_cell.length_c   1.000
_cell.angle_alpha   90.00
_cell.angle_beta   90.00
_cell.angle_gamma   90.00
#
_symmetry.space_group_name_H-M   'P 1'
#
loop_
_entity.id
_entity.type
_entity.pdbx_description
1 polymer ?
#
loop_
_entity_poly.entity_id
_entity_poly.type
_entity_poly.pdbx_seq_one_letter_code
_entity_poly.pdbx_strand_id
1 'polypeptide(L)'
;MIKIIIFLLLYVPLESIAADDEEVKVSIAQYRGGRDAAISYTFDDGLLEQYTLVFPELEKRNIKATFAVNGGWMGCISAKKVCMSWEQAREMAQAGHEITNHGWMHKNLTKLVGEERRFEIQHNDTVIFEQTGIFPRTYFYPGNRKNEEAIACASVDRVGTRIRQ
;
A
#
# COMPACT_ATOMS: atom_id res chain seq x y z
N MET A 1 34.71 80.54 -4.06
CA MET A 1 33.78 79.96 -5.06
C MET A 1 33.27 78.63 -4.52
N ILE A 2 32.05 78.62 -3.99
CA ILE A 2 31.41 77.40 -3.41
C ILE A 2 30.57 76.80 -4.52
N LYS A 3 30.91 75.55 -4.92
CA LYS A 3 30.11 74.77 -5.84
C LYS A 3 29.01 74.02 -5.06
N ILE A 4 27.76 74.43 -5.28
CA ILE A 4 26.58 73.74 -4.77
C ILE A 4 26.28 72.61 -5.71
N ILE A 5 26.36 71.36 -5.21
CA ILE A 5 25.93 70.18 -5.96
C ILE A 5 24.48 69.90 -5.54
N ILE A 6 23.56 70.09 -6.48
CA ILE A 6 22.15 69.75 -6.30
C ILE A 6 21.95 68.29 -6.59
N PHE A 7 21.62 67.48 -5.57
CA PHE A 7 21.20 66.13 -5.73
C PHE A 7 19.72 66.09 -6.17
N LEU A 8 19.46 65.71 -7.39
CA LEU A 8 18.12 65.46 -7.86
C LEU A 8 17.67 64.10 -7.43
N LEU A 9 16.83 64.00 -6.38
CA LEU A 9 16.16 62.74 -6.00
C LEU A 9 15.08 62.42 -7.01
N LEU A 10 15.35 61.42 -7.86
CA LEU A 10 14.33 60.80 -8.70
C LEU A 10 13.36 60.00 -7.79
N TYR A 11 12.16 60.50 -7.64
CA TYR A 11 11.04 59.83 -7.00
C TYR A 11 10.48 58.84 -8.01
N VAL A 12 10.82 57.53 -7.85
CA VAL A 12 10.18 56.43 -8.58
C VAL A 12 8.96 56.03 -7.77
N PRO A 13 7.74 56.17 -8.27
CA PRO A 13 6.58 55.65 -7.60
C PRO A 13 6.68 54.11 -7.56
N LEU A 14 6.65 53.55 -6.37
CA LEU A 14 6.52 52.13 -6.12
C LEU A 14 5.07 51.74 -6.47
N GLU A 15 4.84 51.34 -7.75
CA GLU A 15 3.57 50.71 -8.09
C GLU A 15 3.49 49.39 -7.28
N SER A 16 2.54 49.34 -6.35
CA SER A 16 2.18 48.11 -5.69
C SER A 16 1.67 47.14 -6.75
N ILE A 17 2.46 46.12 -7.06
CA ILE A 17 1.97 44.94 -7.78
C ILE A 17 0.94 44.32 -6.84
N ALA A 18 -0.33 44.59 -7.10
CA ALA A 18 -1.40 43.80 -6.47
C ALA A 18 -1.20 42.37 -6.95
N ALA A 19 -0.73 41.50 -6.05
CA ALA A 19 -0.80 40.07 -6.28
C ALA A 19 -2.29 39.76 -6.39
N ASP A 20 -2.72 39.25 -7.54
CA ASP A 20 -4.01 38.61 -7.67
C ASP A 20 -4.04 37.49 -6.63
N ASP A 21 -4.82 37.69 -5.58
CA ASP A 21 -5.14 36.65 -4.61
C ASP A 21 -6.02 35.60 -5.33
N GLU A 22 -5.38 34.75 -6.12
CA GLU A 22 -6.03 33.55 -6.64
C GLU A 22 -6.38 32.69 -5.42
N GLU A 23 -7.67 32.68 -5.05
CA GLU A 23 -8.19 31.90 -3.94
C GLU A 23 -7.87 30.43 -4.16
N VAL A 24 -6.88 29.88 -3.44
CA VAL A 24 -6.51 28.48 -3.53
C VAL A 24 -7.67 27.64 -3.00
N LYS A 25 -8.45 27.07 -3.89
CA LYS A 25 -9.53 26.15 -3.53
C LYS A 25 -8.94 24.79 -3.17
N VAL A 26 -8.94 24.45 -1.90
CA VAL A 26 -8.56 23.14 -1.39
C VAL A 26 -9.82 22.30 -1.20
N SER A 27 -9.84 21.12 -1.79
CA SER A 27 -10.89 20.13 -1.57
C SER A 27 -10.29 18.75 -1.31
N ILE A 28 -10.97 17.94 -0.49
CA ILE A 28 -10.60 16.54 -0.27
C ILE A 28 -11.26 15.72 -1.37
N ALA A 29 -10.44 15.11 -2.24
CA ALA A 29 -10.96 14.16 -3.23
C ALA A 29 -11.43 12.89 -2.52
N GLN A 30 -12.61 12.36 -2.89
CA GLN A 30 -13.13 11.10 -2.35
C GLN A 30 -12.23 9.92 -2.71
N TYR A 31 -11.76 9.87 -3.96
CA TYR A 31 -10.90 8.80 -4.46
C TYR A 31 -9.73 9.37 -5.28
N ARG A 32 -8.70 8.57 -5.47
CA ARG A 32 -7.51 8.95 -6.22
C ARG A 32 -7.89 9.51 -7.61
N GLY A 33 -7.35 10.68 -7.94
CA GLY A 33 -7.63 11.35 -9.21
C GLY A 33 -9.02 11.99 -9.32
N GLY A 34 -9.68 12.29 -8.17
CA GLY A 34 -10.99 12.96 -8.16
C GLY A 34 -12.12 12.10 -8.73
N ARG A 35 -12.02 10.77 -8.64
CA ARG A 35 -13.04 9.85 -9.13
C ARG A 35 -14.23 9.77 -8.16
N ASP A 36 -15.42 9.50 -8.68
CA ASP A 36 -16.67 9.37 -7.89
C ASP A 36 -16.76 8.01 -7.19
N ALA A 37 -16.04 6.99 -7.68
CA ALA A 37 -16.01 5.64 -7.13
C ALA A 37 -14.64 4.98 -7.30
N ALA A 38 -14.34 4.01 -6.42
CA ALA A 38 -13.18 3.15 -6.52
C ALA A 38 -13.57 1.69 -6.21
N ILE A 39 -12.90 0.76 -6.89
CA ILE A 39 -13.02 -0.68 -6.65
C ILE A 39 -11.62 -1.20 -6.32
N SER A 40 -11.49 -1.93 -5.20
CA SER A 40 -10.27 -2.65 -4.84
C SER A 40 -10.47 -4.15 -5.06
N TYR A 41 -9.68 -4.72 -5.96
CA TYR A 41 -9.61 -6.17 -6.14
C TYR A 41 -8.59 -6.76 -5.19
N THR A 42 -9.01 -7.74 -4.37
CA THR A 42 -8.14 -8.40 -3.40
C THR A 42 -8.29 -9.91 -3.47
N PHE A 43 -7.17 -10.61 -3.41
CA PHE A 43 -7.10 -12.07 -3.50
C PHE A 43 -6.28 -12.61 -2.33
N ASP A 44 -6.80 -13.61 -1.64
CA ASP A 44 -6.18 -14.20 -0.44
C ASP A 44 -5.49 -15.53 -0.78
N ASP A 45 -4.60 -16.00 0.11
CA ASP A 45 -3.97 -17.32 0.14
C ASP A 45 -2.79 -17.57 -0.81
N GLY A 46 -2.53 -16.73 -1.79
CA GLY A 46 -1.42 -16.93 -2.74
C GLY A 46 -1.58 -18.17 -3.63
N LEU A 47 -2.81 -18.46 -4.09
CA LEU A 47 -3.12 -19.61 -4.93
C LEU A 47 -2.50 -19.48 -6.33
N LEU A 48 -2.08 -20.59 -6.92
CA LEU A 48 -1.46 -20.62 -8.26
C LEU A 48 -2.37 -20.01 -9.33
N GLU A 49 -3.68 -20.23 -9.25
CA GLU A 49 -4.66 -19.69 -10.20
C GLU A 49 -4.69 -18.15 -10.21
N GLN A 50 -4.28 -17.52 -9.12
CA GLN A 50 -4.17 -16.06 -9.07
C GLN A 50 -3.07 -15.56 -10.00
N TYR A 51 -1.97 -16.31 -10.15
CA TYR A 51 -0.92 -16.02 -11.10
C TYR A 51 -1.27 -16.46 -12.54
N THR A 52 -1.78 -17.67 -12.70
CA THR A 52 -1.96 -18.27 -14.04
C THR A 52 -3.20 -17.77 -14.79
N LEU A 53 -4.24 -17.34 -14.07
CA LEU A 53 -5.52 -16.90 -14.63
C LEU A 53 -5.82 -15.42 -14.34
N VAL A 54 -5.71 -15.02 -13.07
CA VAL A 54 -6.15 -13.67 -12.66
C VAL A 54 -5.15 -12.61 -13.11
N PHE A 55 -3.87 -12.79 -12.82
CA PHE A 55 -2.83 -11.83 -13.14
C PHE A 55 -2.80 -11.44 -14.63
N PRO A 56 -2.79 -12.38 -15.61
CA PRO A 56 -2.81 -12.02 -17.03
C PRO A 56 -4.08 -11.24 -17.43
N GLU A 57 -5.22 -11.56 -16.83
CA GLU A 57 -6.47 -10.86 -17.14
C GLU A 57 -6.52 -9.43 -16.57
N LEU A 58 -5.90 -9.21 -15.42
CA LEU A 58 -5.75 -7.86 -14.85
C LEU A 58 -4.79 -7.01 -15.68
N GLU A 59 -3.65 -7.59 -16.10
CA GLU A 59 -2.66 -6.90 -16.94
C GLU A 59 -3.24 -6.48 -18.30
N LYS A 60 -3.99 -7.35 -18.97
CA LYS A 60 -4.69 -7.01 -20.23
C LYS A 60 -5.62 -5.79 -20.09
N ARG A 61 -6.15 -5.54 -18.89
CA ARG A 61 -7.09 -4.45 -18.60
C ARG A 61 -6.43 -3.25 -17.91
N ASN A 62 -5.12 -3.32 -17.69
CA ASN A 62 -4.37 -2.32 -16.91
C ASN A 62 -4.99 -2.06 -15.53
N ILE A 63 -5.45 -3.12 -14.86
CA ILE A 63 -6.01 -3.09 -13.51
C ILE A 63 -4.99 -3.64 -12.53
N LYS A 64 -4.72 -2.89 -11.45
CA LYS A 64 -3.86 -3.38 -10.36
C LYS A 64 -4.72 -3.88 -9.21
N ALA A 65 -4.20 -4.89 -8.52
CA ALA A 65 -4.88 -5.59 -7.43
C ALA A 65 -3.92 -5.87 -6.28
N THR A 66 -4.46 -6.33 -5.15
CA THR A 66 -3.71 -6.74 -3.97
C THR A 66 -3.81 -8.26 -3.81
N PHE A 67 -2.66 -8.91 -3.62
CA PHE A 67 -2.57 -10.35 -3.37
C PHE A 67 -1.97 -10.58 -1.98
N ALA A 68 -2.79 -11.08 -1.07
CA ALA A 68 -2.40 -11.38 0.30
C ALA A 68 -1.89 -12.82 0.39
N VAL A 69 -0.61 -12.98 0.73
CA VAL A 69 0.07 -14.28 0.67
C VAL A 69 0.40 -14.81 2.06
N ASN A 70 0.35 -16.14 2.18
CA ASN A 70 0.86 -16.88 3.33
C ASN A 70 2.25 -17.40 2.99
N GLY A 71 3.28 -16.76 3.51
CA GLY A 71 4.67 -17.05 3.11
C GLY A 71 5.07 -18.51 3.32
N GLY A 72 4.60 -19.14 4.40
CA GLY A 72 4.86 -20.55 4.65
C GLY A 72 4.14 -21.53 3.72
N TRP A 73 3.26 -21.03 2.84
CA TRP A 73 2.59 -21.85 1.83
C TRP A 73 3.11 -21.63 0.42
N MET A 74 3.92 -20.59 0.18
CA MET A 74 4.40 -20.29 -1.17
C MET A 74 5.14 -21.48 -1.78
N GLY A 75 4.79 -21.81 -3.03
CA GLY A 75 5.31 -22.98 -3.74
C GLY A 75 4.76 -24.34 -3.28
N CYS A 76 3.77 -24.34 -2.35
CA CYS A 76 3.20 -25.61 -1.89
C CYS A 76 2.38 -26.32 -2.99
N ILE A 77 2.47 -27.63 -3.00
CA ILE A 77 1.65 -28.52 -3.83
C ILE A 77 1.00 -29.56 -2.92
N SER A 78 -0.32 -29.54 -2.84
CA SER A 78 -1.09 -30.52 -2.09
C SER A 78 -2.38 -30.90 -2.81
N ALA A 79 -3.04 -31.97 -2.37
CA ALA A 79 -4.34 -32.38 -2.91
C ALA A 79 -5.45 -31.32 -2.74
N LYS A 80 -5.27 -30.38 -1.81
CA LYS A 80 -6.28 -29.35 -1.49
C LYS A 80 -5.99 -27.99 -2.12
N LYS A 81 -4.72 -27.69 -2.37
CA LYS A 81 -4.32 -26.40 -2.97
C LYS A 81 -2.92 -26.48 -3.59
N VAL A 82 -2.74 -25.66 -4.60
CA VAL A 82 -1.44 -25.36 -5.19
C VAL A 82 -1.22 -23.86 -5.05
N CYS A 83 -0.06 -23.47 -4.51
CA CYS A 83 0.27 -22.07 -4.29
C CYS A 83 1.30 -21.59 -5.32
N MET A 84 1.24 -20.31 -5.65
CA MET A 84 2.25 -19.69 -6.51
C MET A 84 3.63 -19.71 -5.85
N SER A 85 4.68 -19.61 -6.64
CA SER A 85 6.05 -19.47 -6.13
C SER A 85 6.38 -18.02 -5.78
N TRP A 86 7.51 -17.81 -5.06
CA TRP A 86 8.00 -16.47 -4.79
C TRP A 86 8.46 -15.73 -6.06
N GLU A 87 8.97 -16.43 -7.07
CA GLU A 87 9.32 -15.84 -8.37
C GLU A 87 8.07 -15.24 -9.05
N GLN A 88 6.97 -15.98 -9.01
CA GLN A 88 5.68 -15.53 -9.56
C GLN A 88 5.13 -14.32 -8.79
N ALA A 89 5.19 -14.35 -7.46
CA ALA A 89 4.78 -13.20 -6.63
C ALA A 89 5.67 -11.96 -6.89
N ARG A 90 6.97 -12.16 -7.11
CA ARG A 90 7.91 -11.08 -7.45
C ARG A 90 7.58 -10.46 -8.81
N GLU A 91 7.27 -11.27 -9.82
CA GLU A 91 6.84 -10.79 -11.13
C GLU A 91 5.59 -9.92 -11.02
N MET A 92 4.58 -10.38 -10.27
CA MET A 92 3.36 -9.60 -10.02
C MET A 92 3.66 -8.27 -9.30
N ALA A 93 4.55 -8.28 -8.31
CA ALA A 93 4.99 -7.07 -7.62
C ALA A 93 5.70 -6.09 -8.56
N GLN A 94 6.59 -6.58 -9.45
CA GLN A 94 7.28 -5.77 -10.45
C GLN A 94 6.32 -5.19 -11.49
N ALA A 95 5.22 -5.88 -11.79
CA ALA A 95 4.14 -5.38 -12.63
C ALA A 95 3.27 -4.31 -11.93
N GLY A 96 3.51 -4.02 -10.64
CA GLY A 96 2.82 -2.98 -9.89
C GLY A 96 1.59 -3.45 -9.11
N HIS A 97 1.41 -4.76 -8.92
CA HIS A 97 0.44 -5.29 -7.96
C HIS A 97 0.99 -5.22 -6.54
N GLU A 98 0.12 -5.07 -5.55
CA GLU A 98 0.49 -5.18 -4.15
C GLU A 98 0.58 -6.66 -3.76
N ILE A 99 1.73 -7.07 -3.23
CA ILE A 99 1.88 -8.33 -2.50
C ILE A 99 1.87 -8.00 -1.03
N THR A 100 0.91 -8.54 -0.29
CA THR A 100 0.71 -8.19 1.11
C THR A 100 0.57 -9.41 2.02
N ASN A 101 0.46 -9.14 3.32
CA ASN A 101 0.57 -10.14 4.37
C ASN A 101 -0.78 -10.74 4.74
N HIS A 102 -0.88 -12.10 4.66
CA HIS A 102 -2.02 -12.88 5.13
C HIS A 102 -1.67 -13.85 6.27
N GLY A 103 -0.61 -13.52 7.04
CA GLY A 103 -0.04 -14.39 8.06
C GLY A 103 0.92 -15.43 7.46
N TRP A 104 1.86 -15.92 8.27
CA TRP A 104 2.84 -16.92 7.84
C TRP A 104 2.19 -18.25 7.46
N MET A 105 1.43 -18.82 8.40
CA MET A 105 0.77 -20.13 8.26
C MET A 105 -0.76 -20.04 8.29
N HIS A 106 -1.34 -18.89 7.96
CA HIS A 106 -2.79 -18.65 7.99
C HIS A 106 -3.44 -18.94 9.33
N LYS A 107 -2.73 -18.73 10.44
CA LYS A 107 -3.27 -18.99 11.77
C LYS A 107 -4.27 -17.91 12.21
N ASN A 108 -5.24 -18.32 13.01
CA ASN A 108 -6.16 -17.39 13.65
C ASN A 108 -5.45 -16.57 14.73
N LEU A 109 -5.17 -15.31 14.47
CA LEU A 109 -4.44 -14.42 15.38
C LEU A 109 -5.10 -14.24 16.75
N THR A 110 -6.43 -14.40 16.85
CA THR A 110 -7.15 -14.26 18.12
C THR A 110 -6.86 -15.39 19.11
N LYS A 111 -6.29 -16.49 18.62
CA LYS A 111 -5.91 -17.65 19.43
C LYS A 111 -4.42 -17.69 19.76
N LEU A 112 -3.63 -16.80 19.17
CA LEU A 112 -2.21 -16.72 19.41
C LEU A 112 -1.91 -15.63 20.44
N VAL A 113 -0.82 -15.80 21.18
CA VAL A 113 -0.39 -14.84 22.21
C VAL A 113 1.08 -14.45 22.01
N GLY A 114 1.42 -13.25 22.45
CA GLY A 114 2.81 -12.77 22.53
C GLY A 114 3.62 -13.00 21.24
N GLU A 115 4.71 -13.75 21.36
CA GLU A 115 5.66 -14.02 20.29
C GLU A 115 5.06 -14.81 19.11
N GLU A 116 4.15 -15.74 19.37
CA GLU A 116 3.54 -16.53 18.31
C GLU A 116 2.71 -15.65 17.36
N ARG A 117 1.96 -14.69 17.92
CA ARG A 117 1.19 -13.73 17.13
C ARG A 117 2.12 -12.81 16.35
N ARG A 118 3.19 -12.30 16.97
CA ARG A 118 4.18 -11.48 16.29
C ARG A 118 4.88 -12.24 15.17
N PHE A 119 5.27 -13.48 15.39
CA PHE A 119 5.90 -14.31 14.37
C PHE A 119 5.01 -14.48 13.13
N GLU A 120 3.72 -14.82 13.31
CA GLU A 120 2.78 -14.96 12.18
C GLU A 120 2.72 -13.71 11.29
N ILE A 121 2.92 -12.53 11.87
CA ILE A 121 2.85 -11.26 11.15
C ILE A 121 4.24 -10.83 10.66
N GLN A 122 5.18 -10.61 11.58
CA GLN A 122 6.46 -9.97 11.30
C GLN A 122 7.40 -10.86 10.49
N HIS A 123 7.41 -12.17 10.74
CA HIS A 123 8.20 -13.10 9.93
C HIS A 123 7.72 -13.10 8.47
N ASN A 124 6.39 -13.11 8.26
CA ASN A 124 5.85 -13.03 6.91
C ASN A 124 6.15 -11.70 6.24
N ASP A 125 6.14 -10.58 6.97
CA ASP A 125 6.55 -9.27 6.44
C ASP A 125 8.00 -9.29 5.96
N THR A 126 8.88 -9.84 6.79
CA THR A 126 10.31 -9.96 6.46
C THR A 126 10.51 -10.78 5.19
N VAL A 127 9.87 -11.94 5.10
CA VAL A 127 10.02 -12.82 3.93
C VAL A 127 9.42 -12.19 2.68
N ILE A 128 8.25 -11.54 2.76
CA ILE A 128 7.67 -10.82 1.62
C ILE A 128 8.66 -9.74 1.13
N PHE A 129 9.23 -8.96 2.04
CA PHE A 129 10.22 -7.94 1.69
C PHE A 129 11.47 -8.54 1.04
N GLU A 130 12.04 -9.59 1.62
CA GLU A 130 13.21 -10.29 1.07
C GLU A 130 12.95 -10.86 -0.33
N GLN A 131 11.76 -11.37 -0.58
CA GLN A 131 11.39 -12.00 -1.83
C GLN A 131 10.96 -11.02 -2.93
N THR A 132 10.29 -9.92 -2.57
CA THR A 132 9.71 -8.99 -3.54
C THR A 132 10.43 -7.64 -3.61
N GLY A 133 11.22 -7.28 -2.59
CA GLY A 133 11.82 -5.96 -2.43
C GLY A 133 10.84 -4.89 -1.92
N ILE A 134 9.59 -5.25 -1.65
CA ILE A 134 8.52 -4.32 -1.23
C ILE A 134 7.99 -4.73 0.14
N PHE A 135 8.06 -3.81 1.12
CA PHE A 135 7.48 -4.06 2.44
C PHE A 135 5.94 -4.02 2.37
N PRO A 136 5.22 -5.05 2.88
CA PRO A 136 3.76 -5.10 2.84
C PRO A 136 3.14 -4.00 3.72
N ARG A 137 2.30 -3.18 3.10
CA ARG A 137 1.70 -2.02 3.77
C ARG A 137 0.31 -2.27 4.32
N THR A 138 -0.29 -3.40 3.99
CA THR A 138 -1.59 -3.83 4.49
C THR A 138 -1.48 -5.21 5.15
N TYR A 139 -2.49 -5.56 5.95
CA TYR A 139 -2.60 -6.89 6.54
C TYR A 139 -4.04 -7.41 6.40
N PHE A 140 -4.19 -8.64 5.92
CA PHE A 140 -5.47 -9.28 5.77
C PHE A 140 -5.61 -10.41 6.79
N TYR A 141 -6.67 -10.37 7.61
CA TYR A 141 -6.82 -11.32 8.71
C TYR A 141 -7.21 -12.71 8.22
N PRO A 142 -6.41 -13.76 8.51
CA PRO A 142 -6.77 -15.14 8.21
C PRO A 142 -8.14 -15.51 8.80
N GLY A 143 -9.03 -16.05 7.95
CA GLY A 143 -10.37 -16.44 8.37
C GLY A 143 -11.25 -15.29 8.87
N ASN A 144 -10.93 -14.02 8.56
CA ASN A 144 -11.64 -12.81 9.00
C ASN A 144 -11.74 -12.61 10.52
N ARG A 145 -10.85 -13.24 11.30
CA ARG A 145 -10.91 -13.23 12.75
C ARG A 145 -9.96 -12.22 13.33
N LYS A 146 -10.50 -11.28 14.12
CA LYS A 146 -9.75 -10.25 14.82
C LYS A 146 -10.28 -10.01 16.22
N ASN A 147 -9.44 -9.52 17.11
CA ASN A 147 -9.74 -8.92 18.39
C ASN A 147 -8.81 -7.71 18.57
N GLU A 148 -8.96 -6.96 19.64
CA GLU A 148 -8.17 -5.74 19.87
C GLU A 148 -6.66 -6.00 19.86
N GLU A 149 -6.21 -7.07 20.47
CA GLU A 149 -4.79 -7.44 20.50
C GLU A 149 -4.24 -7.83 19.12
N ALA A 150 -5.02 -8.56 18.31
CA ALA A 150 -4.65 -8.91 16.96
C ALA A 150 -4.60 -7.65 16.08
N ILE A 151 -5.55 -6.72 16.26
CA ILE A 151 -5.57 -5.43 15.56
C ILE A 151 -4.34 -4.61 15.94
N ALA A 152 -4.06 -4.42 17.23
CA ALA A 152 -2.90 -3.67 17.70
C ALA A 152 -1.59 -4.22 17.11
N CYS A 153 -1.43 -5.57 17.10
CA CYS A 153 -0.25 -6.21 16.56
C CYS A 153 -0.14 -6.06 15.02
N ALA A 154 -1.26 -6.24 14.31
CA ALA A 154 -1.27 -6.21 12.84
C ALA A 154 -1.25 -4.80 12.24
N SER A 155 -1.51 -3.74 13.03
CA SER A 155 -1.57 -2.36 12.54
C SER A 155 -0.23 -1.63 12.61
N VAL A 156 0.80 -2.23 13.19
CA VAL A 156 2.12 -1.61 13.30
C VAL A 156 2.70 -1.39 11.90
N ASP A 157 3.15 -0.15 11.63
CA ASP A 157 3.78 0.28 10.38
C ASP A 157 2.95 0.04 9.10
N ARG A 158 1.62 0.02 9.22
CA ARG A 158 0.72 -0.24 8.10
C ARG A 158 -0.23 0.91 7.81
N VAL A 159 -0.63 1.02 6.55
CA VAL A 159 -1.66 1.98 6.12
C VAL A 159 -3.08 1.47 6.38
N GLY A 160 -3.24 0.16 6.60
CA GLY A 160 -4.54 -0.42 6.90
C GLY A 160 -4.53 -1.93 7.07
N THR A 161 -5.63 -2.43 7.63
CA THR A 161 -5.89 -3.86 7.76
C THR A 161 -7.27 -4.20 7.20
N ARG A 162 -7.47 -5.41 6.68
CA ARG A 162 -8.72 -5.83 6.04
C ARG A 162 -9.28 -7.11 6.66
N ILE A 163 -10.58 -7.07 6.89
CA ILE A 163 -11.41 -8.27 6.99
C ILE A 163 -12.28 -8.37 5.73
N ARG A 164 -12.70 -9.57 5.37
CA ARG A 164 -13.70 -9.79 4.34
C ARG A 164 -15.07 -9.30 4.86
N GLN A 165 -15.77 -8.54 4.08
CA GLN A 165 -17.18 -8.19 4.33
C GLN A 165 -18.08 -9.26 3.76
#